data_71729193e6593e6a62b90a9e1cb906ad
#
_entry.id   71729193e6593e6a62b90a9e1cb906ad
#
_cell.length_a   1.000
_cell.length_b   1.000
_cell.length_c   1.000
_cell.angle_alpha   90.00
_cell.angle_beta   90.00
_cell.angle_gamma   90.00
#
_symmetry.space_group_name_H-M   'P 1'
#
loop_
_entity.id
_entity.type
_entity.pdbx_description
1 polymer ?
#
loop_
_entity_poly.entity_id
_entity_poly.type
_entity_poly.pdbx_seq_one_letter_code
_entity_poly.pdbx_strand_id
1 'polypeptide(L)'
;MGTAIEISHVSKYFGKRKVVDDLSFTTQTGEVFGFLGPNGAGKTTTIKMLVGLIGIDEGSISVCGSDVTTDFEKAMANVGGIVENPELYRYMTGYQNLKQYARMRKGVTRERIDEVVELVGLSNRIHEKVSRYSLGMRQRLGVAQALLHHPKVLV
;
A
#
# COMPACT_ATOMS: atom_id res chain seq x y z
N MET A 1 -12.53 -19.52 -1.27
CA MET A 1 -11.95 -18.19 -1.13
C MET A 1 -10.63 -18.34 -0.38
N GLY A 2 -9.57 -17.65 -0.82
CA GLY A 2 -8.26 -17.74 -0.16
C GLY A 2 -8.03 -16.62 0.82
N THR A 3 -7.18 -16.84 1.82
CA THR A 3 -6.74 -15.79 2.76
C THR A 3 -5.89 -14.76 2.00
N ALA A 4 -6.27 -13.48 2.11
CA ALA A 4 -5.54 -12.38 1.51
C ALA A 4 -4.45 -11.84 2.46
N ILE A 5 -4.81 -11.59 3.70
CA ILE A 5 -3.89 -11.16 4.77
C ILE A 5 -4.12 -12.07 5.98
N GLU A 6 -3.06 -12.50 6.61
CA GLU A 6 -3.08 -13.18 7.90
C GLU A 6 -2.08 -12.50 8.84
N ILE A 7 -2.59 -12.05 9.97
CA ILE A 7 -1.80 -11.50 11.08
C ILE A 7 -1.98 -12.43 12.25
N SER A 8 -0.87 -12.97 12.79
CA SER A 8 -0.88 -13.97 13.84
C SER A 8 0.02 -13.55 14.99
N HIS A 9 -0.60 -13.30 16.16
CA HIS A 9 0.05 -12.97 17.44
C HIS A 9 1.11 -11.86 17.33
N VAL A 10 0.81 -10.81 16.53
CA VAL A 10 1.77 -9.73 16.26
C VAL A 10 1.84 -8.77 17.43
N SER A 11 3.07 -8.53 17.89
CA SER A 11 3.38 -7.48 18.86
C SER A 11 4.50 -6.57 18.34
N LYS A 12 4.42 -5.28 18.71
CA LYS A 12 5.42 -4.26 18.38
C LYS A 12 5.75 -3.39 19.57
N TYR A 13 7.04 -3.21 19.80
CA TYR A 13 7.57 -2.37 20.88
C TYR A 13 8.35 -1.19 20.31
N PHE A 14 8.23 -0.02 20.93
CA PHE A 14 9.11 1.12 20.77
C PHE A 14 9.72 1.46 22.14
N GLY A 15 10.98 1.06 22.36
CA GLY A 15 11.59 1.07 23.66
C GLY A 15 10.83 0.18 24.64
N LYS A 16 10.33 0.74 25.73
CA LYS A 16 9.54 0.02 26.74
C LYS A 16 8.04 0.02 26.47
N ARG A 17 7.59 0.74 25.45
CA ARG A 17 6.15 0.87 25.13
C ARG A 17 5.74 -0.18 24.13
N LYS A 18 4.80 -1.04 24.51
CA LYS A 18 4.11 -1.96 23.61
C LYS A 18 3.00 -1.18 22.85
N VAL A 19 3.15 -1.03 21.54
CA VAL A 19 2.25 -0.23 20.70
C VAL A 19 1.22 -1.11 20.00
N VAL A 20 1.60 -2.34 19.65
CA VAL A 20 0.71 -3.40 19.18
C VAL A 20 0.90 -4.59 20.09
N ASP A 21 -0.18 -5.18 20.58
CA ASP A 21 -0.19 -6.23 21.59
C ASP A 21 -1.02 -7.42 21.14
N ASP A 22 -0.33 -8.52 20.81
CA ASP A 22 -0.94 -9.83 20.47
C ASP A 22 -2.08 -9.74 19.43
N LEU A 23 -1.87 -8.95 18.37
CA LEU A 23 -2.88 -8.74 17.34
C LEU A 23 -2.98 -9.94 16.41
N SER A 24 -4.20 -10.46 16.24
CA SER A 24 -4.47 -11.55 15.30
C SER A 24 -5.77 -11.31 14.56
N PHE A 25 -5.74 -11.41 13.23
CA PHE A 25 -6.92 -11.46 12.36
C PHE A 25 -6.55 -11.96 10.96
N THR A 26 -7.56 -12.34 10.20
CA THR A 26 -7.43 -12.72 8.79
C THR A 26 -8.41 -11.95 7.93
N THR A 27 -8.03 -11.67 6.67
CA THR A 27 -8.92 -11.14 5.66
C THR A 27 -9.01 -12.09 4.48
N GLN A 28 -10.13 -12.10 3.79
CA GLN A 28 -10.37 -12.97 2.65
C GLN A 28 -10.22 -12.24 1.31
N THR A 29 -9.95 -12.98 0.26
CA THR A 29 -9.92 -12.43 -1.10
C THR A 29 -11.29 -11.84 -1.45
N GLY A 30 -11.31 -10.59 -1.96
CA GLY A 30 -12.53 -9.87 -2.32
C GLY A 30 -13.25 -9.18 -1.15
N GLU A 31 -12.70 -9.26 0.06
CA GLU A 31 -13.24 -8.59 1.23
C GLU A 31 -12.81 -7.12 1.29
N VAL A 32 -13.73 -6.25 1.74
CA VAL A 32 -13.42 -4.89 2.17
C VAL A 32 -13.36 -4.90 3.70
N PHE A 33 -12.15 -4.82 4.24
CA PHE A 33 -11.89 -4.92 5.67
C PHE A 33 -11.59 -3.55 6.28
N GLY A 34 -12.38 -3.12 7.27
CA GLY A 34 -12.19 -1.88 8.00
C GLY A 34 -11.34 -2.09 9.26
N PHE A 35 -10.11 -1.58 9.26
CA PHE A 35 -9.23 -1.62 10.44
C PHE A 35 -9.37 -0.33 11.25
N LEU A 36 -10.24 -0.35 12.24
CA LEU A 36 -10.70 0.83 12.98
C LEU A 36 -10.12 0.88 14.40
N GLY A 37 -10.02 2.07 14.94
CA GLY A 37 -9.58 2.31 16.31
C GLY A 37 -9.26 3.78 16.57
N PRO A 38 -9.11 4.21 17.84
CA PRO A 38 -8.75 5.58 18.18
C PRO A 38 -7.34 5.94 17.73
N ASN A 39 -7.02 7.23 17.71
CA ASN A 39 -5.65 7.68 17.44
C ASN A 39 -4.70 7.13 18.50
N GLY A 40 -3.53 6.63 18.04
CA GLY A 40 -2.55 6.00 18.91
C GLY A 40 -2.82 4.52 19.25
N ALA A 41 -3.86 3.90 18.67
CA ALA A 41 -4.17 2.48 18.90
C ALA A 41 -3.22 1.49 18.18
N GLY A 42 -2.26 1.97 17.37
CA GLY A 42 -1.32 1.11 16.65
C GLY A 42 -1.72 0.80 15.21
N LYS A 43 -2.77 1.41 14.65
CA LYS A 43 -3.23 1.15 13.27
C LYS A 43 -2.14 1.41 12.22
N THR A 44 -1.56 2.60 12.20
CA THR A 44 -0.49 2.95 11.25
C THR A 44 0.75 2.07 11.46
N THR A 45 1.08 1.75 12.71
CA THR A 45 2.18 0.83 13.04
C THR A 45 1.94 -0.56 12.43
N THR A 46 0.72 -1.08 12.55
CA THR A 46 0.33 -2.38 11.98
C THR A 46 0.43 -2.35 10.46
N ILE A 47 -0.07 -1.29 9.81
CA ILE A 47 0.05 -1.13 8.36
C ILE A 47 1.52 -1.04 7.94
N LYS A 48 2.37 -0.29 8.66
CA LYS A 48 3.80 -0.20 8.38
C LYS A 48 4.51 -1.56 8.50
N MET A 49 4.11 -2.40 9.44
CA MET A 49 4.62 -3.78 9.53
C MET A 49 4.14 -4.63 8.35
N LEU A 50 2.86 -4.54 7.99
CA LEU A 50 2.27 -5.28 6.87
C LEU A 50 2.98 -4.98 5.53
N VAL A 51 3.33 -3.72 5.28
CA VAL A 51 4.02 -3.31 4.05
C VAL A 51 5.55 -3.34 4.19
N GLY A 52 6.09 -3.85 5.29
CA GLY A 52 7.52 -4.04 5.51
C GLY A 52 8.34 -2.77 5.75
N LEU A 53 7.70 -1.66 6.12
CA LEU A 53 8.40 -0.41 6.45
C LEU A 53 9.04 -0.44 7.84
N ILE A 54 8.52 -1.27 8.75
CA ILE A 54 9.10 -1.53 10.07
C ILE A 54 9.05 -3.03 10.37
N GLY A 55 10.00 -3.51 11.18
CA GLY A 55 10.07 -4.92 11.57
C GLY A 55 9.01 -5.30 12.61
N ILE A 56 8.64 -6.57 12.61
CA ILE A 56 7.78 -7.23 13.59
C ILE A 56 8.66 -7.71 14.73
N ASP A 57 8.23 -7.55 16.00
CA ASP A 57 9.00 -8.03 17.14
C ASP A 57 8.54 -9.42 17.58
N GLU A 58 7.24 -9.70 17.55
CA GLU A 58 6.66 -11.01 17.84
C GLU A 58 5.54 -11.32 16.83
N GLY A 59 5.32 -12.61 16.57
CA GLY A 59 4.30 -13.07 15.64
C GLY A 59 4.72 -13.02 14.17
N SER A 60 3.74 -13.10 13.29
CA SER A 60 3.98 -13.11 11.83
C SER A 60 2.86 -12.41 11.05
N ILE A 61 3.19 -11.90 9.89
CA ILE A 61 2.24 -11.36 8.91
C ILE A 61 2.50 -12.02 7.58
N SER A 62 1.47 -12.54 6.93
CA SER A 62 1.55 -13.04 5.57
C SER A 62 0.54 -12.37 4.64
N VAL A 63 0.91 -12.22 3.38
CA VAL A 63 0.07 -11.71 2.31
C VAL A 63 0.02 -12.73 1.18
N CYS A 64 -1.19 -13.17 0.84
CA CYS A 64 -1.41 -14.22 -0.16
C CYS A 64 -0.53 -15.46 0.06
N GLY A 65 -0.33 -15.84 1.33
CA GLY A 65 0.49 -16.99 1.74
C GLY A 65 2.00 -16.76 1.76
N SER A 66 2.48 -15.52 1.50
CA SER A 66 3.91 -15.17 1.60
C SER A 66 4.17 -14.33 2.85
N ASP A 67 5.09 -14.76 3.70
CA ASP A 67 5.48 -14.03 4.91
C ASP A 67 6.22 -12.73 4.57
N VAL A 68 5.83 -11.62 5.21
CA VAL A 68 6.39 -10.30 4.91
C VAL A 68 7.83 -10.12 5.40
N THR A 69 8.34 -11.02 6.23
CA THR A 69 9.71 -10.97 6.73
C THR A 69 10.65 -11.88 5.92
N THR A 70 10.22 -13.12 5.66
CA THR A 70 11.06 -14.14 5.02
C THR A 70 10.91 -14.20 3.50
N ASP A 71 9.71 -13.87 2.98
CA ASP A 71 9.36 -13.87 1.55
C ASP A 71 8.92 -12.46 1.07
N PHE A 72 9.63 -11.44 1.50
CA PHE A 72 9.25 -10.02 1.33
C PHE A 72 8.87 -9.66 -0.10
N GLU A 73 9.69 -10.01 -1.08
CA GLU A 73 9.44 -9.66 -2.49
C GLU A 73 8.14 -10.26 -3.03
N LYS A 74 7.86 -11.54 -2.67
CA LYS A 74 6.62 -12.21 -3.07
C LYS A 74 5.41 -11.61 -2.39
N ALA A 75 5.52 -11.29 -1.09
CA ALA A 75 4.45 -10.64 -0.35
C ALA A 75 4.14 -9.27 -0.97
N MET A 76 5.16 -8.42 -1.16
CA MET A 76 5.00 -7.06 -1.69
C MET A 76 4.63 -7.00 -3.17
N ALA A 77 4.87 -8.03 -3.95
CA ALA A 77 4.35 -8.14 -5.32
C ALA A 77 2.81 -8.16 -5.37
N ASN A 78 2.16 -8.57 -4.28
CA ASN A 78 0.71 -8.63 -4.16
C ASN A 78 0.10 -7.42 -3.43
N VAL A 79 0.90 -6.48 -2.94
CA VAL A 79 0.43 -5.33 -2.15
C VAL A 79 0.56 -4.04 -2.94
N GLY A 80 -0.54 -3.32 -3.08
CA GLY A 80 -0.57 -1.90 -3.40
C GLY A 80 -1.01 -1.13 -2.16
N GLY A 81 -0.37 -0.01 -1.86
CA GLY A 81 -0.74 0.71 -0.64
C GLY A 81 -0.34 2.17 -0.64
N ILE A 82 -1.05 2.92 0.19
CA ILE A 82 -0.70 4.29 0.54
C ILE A 82 -0.62 4.35 2.06
N VAL A 83 0.57 4.62 2.59
CA VAL A 83 0.77 4.78 4.03
C VAL A 83 0.84 6.26 4.35
N GLU A 84 -0.15 6.77 5.09
CA GLU A 84 -0.34 8.19 5.43
C GLU A 84 -0.66 9.05 4.20
N ASN A 85 0.34 9.45 3.41
CA ASN A 85 0.16 10.26 2.20
C ASN A 85 0.97 9.67 1.05
N PRO A 86 0.50 9.82 -0.19
CA PRO A 86 1.29 9.40 -1.34
C PRO A 86 2.52 10.30 -1.50
N GLU A 87 3.69 9.68 -1.61
CA GLU A 87 4.96 10.35 -1.87
C GLU A 87 5.10 10.63 -3.36
N LEU A 88 4.84 11.87 -3.75
CA LEU A 88 4.82 12.32 -5.15
C LEU A 88 5.87 13.39 -5.42
N TYR A 89 6.54 13.30 -6.57
CA TYR A 89 7.44 14.33 -7.07
C TYR A 89 6.65 15.50 -7.61
N ARG A 90 6.52 16.57 -6.85
CA ARG A 90 5.65 17.72 -7.16
C ARG A 90 6.07 18.50 -8.42
N TYR A 91 7.34 18.47 -8.77
CA TYR A 91 7.90 19.12 -9.97
C TYR A 91 7.65 18.32 -11.26
N MET A 92 7.28 17.05 -11.15
CA MET A 92 6.92 16.18 -12.26
C MET A 92 5.42 16.24 -12.54
N THR A 93 5.02 15.84 -13.76
CA THR A 93 3.61 15.60 -14.08
C THR A 93 3.10 14.35 -13.39
N GLY A 94 1.77 14.18 -13.32
CA GLY A 94 1.18 12.94 -12.83
C GLY A 94 1.66 11.73 -13.62
N TYR A 95 1.69 11.84 -14.96
CA TYR A 95 2.20 10.77 -15.83
C TYR A 95 3.66 10.42 -15.55
N GLN A 96 4.52 11.41 -15.38
CA GLN A 96 5.93 11.20 -15.07
C GLN A 96 6.12 10.50 -13.71
N ASN A 97 5.30 10.85 -12.70
CA ASN A 97 5.29 10.15 -11.42
C ASN A 97 4.97 8.67 -11.61
N LEU A 98 3.86 8.34 -12.27
CA LEU A 98 3.46 6.95 -12.51
C LEU A 98 4.53 6.19 -13.31
N LYS A 99 5.16 6.83 -14.30
CA LYS A 99 6.25 6.23 -15.08
C LYS A 99 7.47 5.89 -14.22
N GLN A 100 7.82 6.70 -13.22
CA GLN A 100 8.91 6.38 -12.28
C GLN A 100 8.59 5.11 -11.48
N TYR A 101 7.36 5.01 -10.94
CA TYR A 101 6.93 3.82 -10.21
C TYR A 101 6.84 2.57 -11.12
N ALA A 102 6.36 2.73 -12.34
CA ALA A 102 6.31 1.65 -13.32
C ALA A 102 7.68 1.03 -13.60
N ARG A 103 8.75 1.86 -13.63
CA ARG A 103 10.13 1.39 -13.84
C ARG A 103 10.65 0.50 -12.71
N MET A 104 10.12 0.65 -11.49
CA MET A 104 10.52 -0.15 -10.33
C MET A 104 9.79 -1.50 -10.27
N ARG A 105 8.82 -1.73 -11.14
CA ARG A 105 7.99 -2.94 -11.18
C ARG A 105 8.09 -3.60 -12.55
N LYS A 106 8.41 -4.89 -12.57
CA LYS A 106 8.43 -5.66 -13.83
C LYS A 106 7.02 -5.78 -14.41
N GLY A 107 6.90 -5.66 -15.73
CA GLY A 107 5.67 -5.93 -16.45
C GLY A 107 4.62 -4.81 -16.45
N VAL A 108 4.91 -3.63 -15.88
CA VAL A 108 4.02 -2.46 -15.99
C VAL A 108 4.21 -1.78 -17.33
N THR A 109 3.21 -1.88 -18.19
CA THR A 109 3.21 -1.31 -19.54
C THR A 109 2.65 0.11 -19.56
N ARG A 110 2.82 0.81 -20.69
CA ARG A 110 2.21 2.12 -20.92
C ARG A 110 0.68 2.04 -20.87
N GLU A 111 0.14 1.01 -21.49
CA GLU A 111 -1.30 0.74 -21.53
C GLU A 111 -1.87 0.58 -20.11
N ARG A 112 -1.11 -0.06 -19.21
CA ARG A 112 -1.50 -0.18 -17.81
C ARG A 112 -1.50 1.17 -17.09
N ILE A 113 -0.54 2.03 -17.38
CA ILE A 113 -0.53 3.40 -16.82
C ILE A 113 -1.79 4.14 -17.28
N ASP A 114 -2.12 4.09 -18.57
CA ASP A 114 -3.28 4.77 -19.13
C ASP A 114 -4.58 4.22 -18.51
N GLU A 115 -4.70 2.92 -18.33
CA GLU A 115 -5.84 2.25 -17.67
C GLU A 115 -6.05 2.74 -16.22
N VAL A 116 -5.01 2.77 -15.38
CA VAL A 116 -5.16 3.23 -14.00
C VAL A 116 -5.44 4.73 -13.91
N VAL A 117 -4.91 5.52 -14.84
CA VAL A 117 -5.20 6.96 -14.95
C VAL A 117 -6.68 7.20 -15.24
N GLU A 118 -7.25 6.44 -16.17
CA GLU A 118 -8.67 6.49 -16.48
C GLU A 118 -9.51 6.05 -15.27
N LEU A 119 -9.14 4.94 -14.65
CA LEU A 119 -9.83 4.38 -13.47
C LEU A 119 -9.97 5.39 -12.32
N VAL A 120 -8.93 6.20 -12.08
CA VAL A 120 -8.96 7.21 -11.00
C VAL A 120 -9.47 8.58 -11.48
N GLY A 121 -9.88 8.73 -12.75
CA GLY A 121 -10.48 9.94 -13.30
C GLY A 121 -9.49 11.11 -13.45
N LEU A 122 -8.23 10.83 -13.80
CA LEU A 122 -7.20 11.86 -14.01
C LEU A 122 -6.77 12.06 -15.46
N SER A 123 -7.45 11.44 -16.45
CA SER A 123 -7.06 11.47 -17.87
C SER A 123 -6.82 12.88 -18.40
N ASN A 124 -7.68 13.83 -18.05
CA ASN A 124 -7.59 15.21 -18.53
C ASN A 124 -6.53 16.08 -17.81
N ARG A 125 -5.97 15.59 -16.69
CA ARG A 125 -5.05 16.32 -15.83
C ARG A 125 -3.70 15.64 -15.65
N ILE A 126 -3.51 14.45 -16.23
CA ILE A 126 -2.34 13.60 -15.98
C ILE A 126 -1.02 14.22 -16.45
N HIS A 127 -1.06 15.09 -17.47
CA HIS A 127 0.10 15.79 -18.00
C HIS A 127 0.40 17.14 -17.32
N GLU A 128 -0.41 17.53 -16.33
CA GLU A 128 -0.12 18.69 -15.49
C GLU A 128 0.86 18.33 -14.36
N LYS A 129 1.65 19.31 -13.92
CA LYS A 129 2.55 19.15 -12.76
C LYS A 129 1.75 18.89 -11.50
N VAL A 130 2.20 17.95 -10.69
CA VAL A 130 1.56 17.58 -9.40
C VAL A 130 1.55 18.76 -8.41
N SER A 131 2.45 19.74 -8.57
CA SER A 131 2.41 20.99 -7.80
C SER A 131 1.10 21.78 -7.96
N ARG A 132 0.37 21.56 -9.07
CA ARG A 132 -0.92 22.20 -9.37
C ARG A 132 -2.13 21.34 -8.96
N TYR A 133 -1.90 20.13 -8.47
CA TYR A 133 -2.95 19.21 -8.08
C TYR A 133 -3.59 19.63 -6.76
N SER A 134 -4.92 19.51 -6.68
CA SER A 134 -5.64 19.54 -5.40
C SER A 134 -5.24 18.36 -4.51
N LEU A 135 -5.59 18.40 -3.24
CA LEU A 135 -5.39 17.26 -2.34
C LEU A 135 -6.04 16.00 -2.90
N GLY A 136 -7.31 16.10 -3.35
CA GLY A 136 -8.03 14.96 -3.92
C GLY A 136 -7.37 14.40 -5.17
N MET A 137 -6.82 15.24 -6.05
CA MET A 137 -6.07 14.77 -7.23
C MET A 137 -4.78 14.04 -6.83
N ARG A 138 -4.06 14.52 -5.82
CA ARG A 138 -2.87 13.82 -5.29
C ARG A 138 -3.23 12.46 -4.70
N GLN A 139 -4.33 12.37 -3.97
CA GLN A 139 -4.82 11.09 -3.42
C GLN A 139 -5.20 10.11 -4.54
N ARG A 140 -5.90 10.57 -5.58
CA ARG A 140 -6.23 9.73 -6.74
C ARG A 140 -4.97 9.25 -7.47
N LEU A 141 -3.97 10.11 -7.64
CA LEU A 141 -2.69 9.71 -8.25
C LEU A 141 -1.98 8.66 -7.38
N GLY A 142 -2.04 8.78 -6.05
CA GLY A 142 -1.52 7.77 -5.12
C GLY A 142 -2.23 6.42 -5.28
N VAL A 143 -3.56 6.42 -5.44
CA VAL A 143 -4.33 5.20 -5.73
C VAL A 143 -3.92 4.58 -7.07
N ALA A 144 -3.78 5.39 -8.13
CA ALA A 144 -3.29 4.91 -9.42
C ALA A 144 -1.91 4.24 -9.29
N GLN A 145 -0.99 4.87 -8.56
CA GLN A 145 0.33 4.33 -8.28
C GLN A 145 0.27 2.98 -7.55
N ALA A 146 -0.58 2.86 -6.53
CA ALA A 146 -0.76 1.63 -5.78
C ALA A 146 -1.32 0.48 -6.64
N LEU A 147 -2.07 0.79 -7.70
CA LEU A 147 -2.71 -0.19 -8.59
C LEU A 147 -1.86 -0.62 -9.79
N LEU A 148 -0.74 0.05 -10.08
CA LEU A 148 0.05 -0.16 -11.31
C LEU A 148 0.43 -1.61 -11.59
N HIS A 149 0.80 -2.37 -10.58
CA HIS A 149 1.34 -3.72 -10.70
C HIS A 149 0.30 -4.83 -10.47
N HIS A 150 -0.99 -4.52 -10.59
CA HIS A 150 -2.10 -5.46 -10.36
C HIS A 150 -2.06 -6.15 -8.98
N PRO A 151 -1.98 -5.40 -7.87
CA PRO A 151 -1.94 -6.01 -6.54
C PRO A 151 -3.23 -6.77 -6.25
N LYS A 152 -3.13 -7.83 -5.45
CA LYS A 152 -4.30 -8.58 -4.93
C LYS A 152 -4.85 -7.98 -3.65
N VAL A 153 -4.03 -7.20 -2.96
CA VAL A 153 -4.36 -6.51 -1.71
C VAL A 153 -4.07 -5.03 -1.87
N LEU A 154 -5.04 -4.20 -1.53
CA LEU A 154 -4.90 -2.74 -1.48
C LEU A 154 -5.05 -2.26 -0.03
N VAL A 155 -4.06 -1.49 0.46
CA VAL A 155 -3.98 -0.99 1.84
C VAL A 155 -3.94 0.52 1.87
#